data_a8fa36fbda3b47f76c63bf2107fb5bea
#
_entry.id   a8fa36fbda3b47f76c63bf2107fb5bea
#
_cell.length_a   1.000
_cell.length_b   1.000
_cell.length_c   1.000
_cell.angle_alpha   90.00
_cell.angle_beta   90.00
_cell.angle_gamma   90.00
#
_symmetry.space_group_name_H-M   'P 1'
#
loop_
_entity.id
_entity.type
_entity.pdbx_description
1 polymer ?
#
loop_
_entity_poly.entity_id
_entity_poly.type
_entity_poly.pdbx_seq_one_letter_code
_entity_poly.pdbx_strand_id
1 'polypeptide(L)'
;EGEWLFFHENGSPSKTLNYKKNNLNGKQSYYYDNGHPKKIINYKEGTFNGSYITYYKDSVLKMSKFFKNGTIDGDELFFHENGQKAFIKHWDEGIEIGRWEYYYENGQLRKLGSWKDGLKDGKWEHYLENGNKTDFVLFSRGRVWMVLEFDRFGVVKSHEEEIKFNE
;
A
#
# COMPACT_ATOMS: atom_id res chain seq x y z
N GLU A 1 17.62 5.67 -28.17
CA GLU A 1 17.34 6.77 -27.23
C GLU A 1 16.02 7.45 -27.57
N GLY A 2 15.41 8.13 -26.62
CA GLY A 2 14.22 8.94 -26.84
C GLY A 2 12.92 8.27 -26.40
N GLU A 3 11.82 8.90 -26.81
CA GLU A 3 10.47 8.47 -26.51
C GLU A 3 9.95 7.52 -27.60
N TRP A 4 9.33 6.44 -27.15
CA TRP A 4 8.70 5.41 -27.99
C TRP A 4 7.23 5.36 -27.65
N LEU A 5 6.38 5.56 -28.66
CA LEU A 5 4.92 5.52 -28.54
C LEU A 5 4.40 4.23 -29.17
N PHE A 6 3.50 3.55 -28.47
CA PHE A 6 2.84 2.33 -28.90
C PHE A 6 1.32 2.53 -28.83
N PHE A 7 0.60 1.81 -29.68
CA PHE A 7 -0.85 1.95 -29.81
C PHE A 7 -1.57 0.63 -29.54
N HIS A 8 -2.81 0.72 -29.13
CA HIS A 8 -3.77 -0.37 -29.12
C HIS A 8 -4.28 -0.65 -30.53
N GLU A 9 -4.96 -1.78 -30.74
CA GLU A 9 -5.57 -2.13 -32.03
C GLU A 9 -6.62 -1.10 -32.50
N ASN A 10 -7.27 -0.42 -31.54
CA ASN A 10 -8.24 0.65 -31.84
C ASN A 10 -7.57 2.01 -32.19
N GLY A 11 -6.24 2.06 -32.29
CA GLY A 11 -5.48 3.26 -32.62
C GLY A 11 -5.22 4.22 -31.44
N SER A 12 -5.77 3.96 -30.25
CA SER A 12 -5.46 4.77 -29.05
C SER A 12 -4.05 4.46 -28.51
N PRO A 13 -3.36 5.43 -27.90
CA PRO A 13 -2.08 5.16 -27.23
C PRO A 13 -2.18 4.04 -26.20
N SER A 14 -1.25 3.09 -26.22
CA SER A 14 -1.18 2.00 -25.23
C SER A 14 -0.09 2.21 -24.20
N LYS A 15 1.06 2.75 -24.64
CA LYS A 15 2.16 3.11 -23.74
C LYS A 15 3.12 4.09 -24.38
N THR A 16 3.75 4.89 -23.55
CA THR A 16 4.89 5.74 -23.89
C THR A 16 6.08 5.32 -23.04
N LEU A 17 7.19 4.96 -23.69
CA LEU A 17 8.41 4.53 -23.03
C LEU A 17 9.56 5.48 -23.36
N ASN A 18 10.30 5.88 -22.34
CA ASN A 18 11.48 6.73 -22.49
C ASN A 18 12.75 5.93 -22.23
N TYR A 19 13.69 5.99 -23.17
CA TYR A 19 14.97 5.27 -23.09
C TYR A 19 16.16 6.23 -23.12
N LYS A 20 17.18 5.91 -22.34
CA LYS A 20 18.51 6.51 -22.39
C LYS A 20 19.56 5.41 -22.32
N LYS A 21 20.51 5.36 -23.28
CA LYS A 21 21.55 4.33 -23.34
C LYS A 21 20.99 2.89 -23.23
N ASN A 22 19.90 2.60 -23.97
CA ASN A 22 19.18 1.34 -24.00
C ASN A 22 18.47 0.93 -22.67
N ASN A 23 18.51 1.76 -21.64
CA ASN A 23 17.79 1.53 -20.40
C ASN A 23 16.54 2.42 -20.33
N LEU A 24 15.48 1.92 -19.67
CA LEU A 24 14.33 2.76 -19.31
C LEU A 24 14.83 3.91 -18.44
N ASN A 25 14.45 5.14 -18.79
CA ASN A 25 14.89 6.33 -18.08
C ASN A 25 13.82 7.41 -18.15
N GLY A 26 13.50 8.02 -17.02
CA GLY A 26 12.42 8.98 -16.92
C GLY A 26 11.03 8.33 -16.80
N LYS A 27 10.00 9.09 -17.14
CA LYS A 27 8.59 8.70 -17.01
C LYS A 27 8.19 7.69 -18.07
N GLN A 28 7.57 6.57 -17.66
CA GLN A 28 6.91 5.61 -18.51
C GLN A 28 5.40 5.70 -18.23
N SER A 29 4.60 5.83 -19.29
CA SER A 29 3.14 5.93 -19.18
C SER A 29 2.48 4.76 -19.91
N TYR A 30 1.46 4.19 -19.30
CA TYR A 30 0.65 3.12 -19.86
C TYR A 30 -0.82 3.55 -19.81
N TYR A 31 -1.60 3.18 -20.80
CA TYR A 31 -2.98 3.59 -20.95
C TYR A 31 -3.89 2.38 -21.12
N TYR A 32 -5.12 2.52 -20.75
CA TYR A 32 -6.19 1.62 -21.09
C TYR A 32 -6.63 1.83 -22.56
N ASP A 33 -7.38 0.91 -23.09
CA ASP A 33 -7.97 0.95 -24.46
C ASP A 33 -8.93 2.14 -24.68
N ASN A 34 -9.53 2.65 -23.59
CA ASN A 34 -10.37 3.86 -23.60
C ASN A 34 -9.56 5.18 -23.51
N GLY A 35 -8.22 5.11 -23.55
CA GLY A 35 -7.31 6.26 -23.49
C GLY A 35 -7.02 6.77 -22.06
N HIS A 36 -7.69 6.27 -21.04
CA HIS A 36 -7.40 6.67 -19.66
C HIS A 36 -6.05 6.15 -19.18
N PRO A 37 -5.35 6.87 -18.29
CA PRO A 37 -4.11 6.41 -17.71
C PRO A 37 -4.33 5.11 -16.92
N LYS A 38 -3.44 4.14 -17.11
CA LYS A 38 -3.42 2.88 -16.39
C LYS A 38 -2.31 2.83 -15.36
N LYS A 39 -1.11 3.30 -15.76
CA LYS A 39 0.08 3.23 -14.92
C LYS A 39 1.10 4.26 -15.35
N ILE A 40 1.69 4.95 -14.38
CA ILE A 40 2.82 5.88 -14.57
C ILE A 40 3.93 5.43 -13.64
N ILE A 41 5.13 5.27 -14.20
CA ILE A 41 6.31 4.81 -13.44
C ILE A 41 7.49 5.66 -13.84
N ASN A 42 8.33 6.01 -12.88
CA ASN A 42 9.60 6.67 -13.14
C ASN A 42 10.78 5.70 -12.98
N TYR A 43 11.69 5.76 -13.93
CA TYR A 43 12.92 4.99 -13.96
C TYR A 43 14.14 5.90 -14.01
N LYS A 44 15.22 5.42 -13.44
CA LYS A 44 16.56 5.95 -13.64
C LYS A 44 17.48 4.79 -13.98
N GLU A 45 18.07 4.82 -15.19
CA GLU A 45 19.02 3.81 -15.66
C GLU A 45 18.51 2.36 -15.52
N GLY A 46 17.22 2.12 -15.87
CA GLY A 46 16.58 0.80 -15.81
C GLY A 46 16.01 0.39 -14.44
N THR A 47 16.22 1.21 -13.40
CA THR A 47 15.78 0.94 -12.04
C THR A 47 14.61 1.86 -11.65
N PHE A 48 13.63 1.38 -10.88
CA PHE A 48 12.57 2.22 -10.34
C PHE A 48 13.15 3.36 -9.51
N ASN A 49 12.82 4.60 -9.85
CA ASN A 49 13.29 5.77 -9.12
C ASN A 49 12.30 6.92 -9.30
N GLY A 50 11.60 7.26 -8.25
CA GLY A 50 10.50 8.21 -8.26
C GLY A 50 9.14 7.56 -8.10
N SER A 51 8.09 8.24 -8.55
CA SER A 51 6.71 7.80 -8.35
C SER A 51 6.35 6.57 -9.20
N TYR A 52 5.55 5.70 -8.58
CA TYR A 52 4.83 4.59 -9.20
C TYR A 52 3.34 4.78 -8.90
N ILE A 53 2.55 5.09 -9.92
CA ILE A 53 1.14 5.41 -9.79
C ILE A 53 0.32 4.49 -10.70
N THR A 54 -0.77 3.95 -10.21
CA THR A 54 -1.73 3.17 -11.01
C THR A 54 -3.13 3.70 -10.83
N TYR A 55 -3.97 3.47 -11.83
CA TYR A 55 -5.37 3.92 -11.87
C TYR A 55 -6.28 2.75 -12.20
N TYR A 56 -7.52 2.83 -11.80
CA TYR A 56 -8.61 2.02 -12.31
C TYR A 56 -9.01 2.48 -13.72
N LYS A 57 -9.86 1.70 -14.42
CA LYS A 57 -10.22 1.97 -15.81
C LYS A 57 -11.07 3.24 -15.99
N ASP A 58 -11.72 3.70 -14.95
CA ASP A 58 -12.49 4.96 -14.85
C ASP A 58 -11.65 6.16 -14.43
N SER A 59 -10.31 6.00 -14.35
CA SER A 59 -9.33 7.01 -13.91
C SER A 59 -9.29 7.31 -12.41
N VAL A 60 -10.03 6.58 -11.59
CA VAL A 60 -9.86 6.67 -10.13
C VAL A 60 -8.45 6.19 -9.77
N LEU A 61 -7.78 6.92 -8.89
CA LEU A 61 -6.47 6.54 -8.37
C LEU A 61 -6.57 5.21 -7.64
N LYS A 62 -5.74 4.22 -8.05
CA LYS A 62 -5.70 2.90 -7.44
C LYS A 62 -4.58 2.77 -6.42
N MET A 63 -3.37 3.20 -6.80
CA MET A 63 -2.17 3.07 -5.95
C MET A 63 -1.20 4.20 -6.24
N SER A 64 -0.56 4.68 -5.19
CA SER A 64 0.59 5.58 -5.28
C SER A 64 1.66 5.13 -4.30
N LYS A 65 2.90 5.03 -4.78
CA LYS A 65 4.08 4.76 -3.97
C LYS A 65 5.32 5.38 -4.60
N PHE A 66 6.37 5.50 -3.83
CA PHE A 66 7.64 6.06 -4.27
C PHE A 66 8.76 5.02 -4.17
N PHE A 67 9.70 5.08 -5.10
CA PHE A 67 10.89 4.26 -5.13
C PHE A 67 12.15 5.12 -5.16
N LYS A 68 13.14 4.72 -4.39
CA LYS A 68 14.48 5.28 -4.39
C LYS A 68 15.47 4.15 -4.72
N ASN A 69 16.13 4.24 -5.88
CA ASN A 69 17.09 3.23 -6.35
C ASN A 69 16.54 1.79 -6.31
N GLY A 70 15.30 1.57 -6.74
CA GLY A 70 14.66 0.25 -6.83
C GLY A 70 13.96 -0.21 -5.54
N THR A 71 14.16 0.47 -4.43
CA THR A 71 13.57 0.14 -3.13
C THR A 71 12.40 1.08 -2.84
N ILE A 72 11.32 0.57 -2.28
CA ILE A 72 10.20 1.40 -1.83
C ILE A 72 10.63 2.30 -0.69
N ASP A 73 10.24 3.57 -0.72
CA ASP A 73 10.62 4.58 0.25
C ASP A 73 9.52 5.63 0.41
N GLY A 74 9.13 5.96 1.65
CA GLY A 74 8.01 6.86 1.92
C GLY A 74 6.64 6.17 1.97
N ASP A 75 5.59 6.89 1.56
CA ASP A 75 4.21 6.43 1.71
C ASP A 75 3.77 5.53 0.54
N GLU A 76 3.06 4.44 0.88
CA GLU A 76 2.29 3.63 -0.05
C GLU A 76 0.80 3.80 0.25
N LEU A 77 0.06 4.32 -0.71
CA LEU A 77 -1.38 4.54 -0.65
C LEU A 77 -2.08 3.61 -1.62
N PHE A 78 -3.16 2.99 -1.19
CA PHE A 78 -4.06 2.23 -2.04
C PHE A 78 -5.50 2.69 -1.82
N PHE A 79 -6.27 2.72 -2.90
CA PHE A 79 -7.65 3.19 -2.90
C PHE A 79 -8.57 2.09 -3.45
N HIS A 80 -9.77 2.02 -2.95
CA HIS A 80 -10.88 1.24 -3.50
C HIS A 80 -11.38 1.85 -4.84
N GLU A 81 -12.15 1.10 -5.61
CA GLU A 81 -12.72 1.61 -6.87
C GLU A 81 -13.66 2.80 -6.66
N ASN A 82 -14.31 2.90 -5.49
CA ASN A 82 -15.12 4.05 -5.12
C ASN A 82 -14.31 5.31 -4.73
N GLY A 83 -12.98 5.25 -4.83
CA GLY A 83 -12.06 6.35 -4.54
C GLY A 83 -11.71 6.54 -3.06
N GLN A 84 -12.30 5.77 -2.16
CA GLN A 84 -11.94 5.81 -0.74
C GLN A 84 -10.61 5.08 -0.48
N LYS A 85 -9.88 5.51 0.53
CA LYS A 85 -8.62 4.85 0.92
C LYS A 85 -8.90 3.41 1.35
N ALA A 86 -8.06 2.46 0.88
CA ALA A 86 -8.06 1.08 1.31
C ALA A 86 -6.92 0.78 2.30
N PHE A 87 -5.75 1.40 2.09
CA PHE A 87 -4.68 1.38 3.09
C PHE A 87 -3.70 2.55 2.94
N ILE A 88 -3.01 2.82 4.05
CA ILE A 88 -1.82 3.70 4.15
C ILE A 88 -0.73 2.89 4.85
N LYS A 89 0.45 2.86 4.25
CA LYS A 89 1.65 2.21 4.78
C LYS A 89 2.83 3.15 4.65
N HIS A 90 3.80 3.01 5.53
CA HIS A 90 5.02 3.81 5.55
C HIS A 90 6.25 2.92 5.47
N TRP A 91 7.21 3.33 4.64
CA TRP A 91 8.41 2.59 4.34
C TRP A 91 9.64 3.49 4.47
N ASP A 92 10.71 2.94 4.99
CA ASP A 92 12.03 3.56 5.00
C ASP A 92 13.03 2.58 4.39
N GLU A 93 13.52 2.88 3.19
CA GLU A 93 14.44 2.06 2.41
C GLU A 93 14.03 0.56 2.34
N GLY A 94 12.72 0.29 2.16
CA GLY A 94 12.13 -1.05 2.05
C GLY A 94 11.77 -1.71 3.37
N ILE A 95 11.99 -1.04 4.48
CA ILE A 95 11.65 -1.52 5.83
C ILE A 95 10.31 -0.92 6.25
N GLU A 96 9.42 -1.73 6.81
CA GLU A 96 8.15 -1.28 7.36
C GLU A 96 8.39 -0.41 8.60
N ILE A 97 7.81 0.81 8.58
CA ILE A 97 7.89 1.75 9.69
C ILE A 97 6.54 2.42 9.95
N GLY A 98 6.44 3.05 11.12
CA GLY A 98 5.33 3.93 11.44
C GLY A 98 3.98 3.25 11.52
N ARG A 99 2.93 4.05 11.45
CA ARG A 99 1.54 3.61 11.58
C ARG A 99 0.98 3.16 10.24
N TRP A 100 0.45 1.94 10.19
CA TRP A 100 -0.25 1.39 9.04
C TRP A 100 -1.74 1.34 9.30
N GLU A 101 -2.53 1.81 8.34
CA GLU A 101 -3.97 1.92 8.42
C GLU A 101 -4.62 1.18 7.24
N TYR A 102 -5.69 0.45 7.52
CA TYR A 102 -6.48 -0.25 6.53
C TYR A 102 -7.95 0.10 6.72
N TYR A 103 -8.67 0.26 5.62
CA TYR A 103 -10.04 0.73 5.61
C TYR A 103 -10.94 -0.21 4.81
N TYR A 104 -12.19 -0.26 5.16
CA TYR A 104 -13.26 -0.85 4.38
C TYR A 104 -13.67 0.08 3.22
N GLU A 105 -14.46 -0.45 2.24
CA GLU A 105 -14.99 0.33 1.13
C GLU A 105 -15.94 1.45 1.56
N ASN A 106 -16.58 1.33 2.73
CA ASN A 106 -17.40 2.38 3.33
C ASN A 106 -16.58 3.49 4.04
N GLY A 107 -15.23 3.40 4.00
CA GLY A 107 -14.31 4.35 4.62
C GLY A 107 -14.07 4.14 6.12
N GLN A 108 -14.75 3.18 6.74
CA GLN A 108 -14.51 2.84 8.15
C GLN A 108 -13.16 2.14 8.32
N LEU A 109 -12.49 2.42 9.43
CA LEU A 109 -11.24 1.78 9.79
C LEU A 109 -11.47 0.27 9.99
N ARG A 110 -10.68 -0.57 9.31
CA ARG A 110 -10.71 -2.02 9.44
C ARG A 110 -9.62 -2.54 10.37
N LYS A 111 -8.43 -1.95 10.27
CA LYS A 111 -7.25 -2.37 11.02
C LYS A 111 -6.27 -1.22 11.11
N LEU A 112 -5.63 -1.08 12.25
CA LEU A 112 -4.50 -0.19 12.40
C LEU A 112 -3.44 -0.81 13.32
N GLY A 113 -2.19 -0.40 13.14
CA GLY A 113 -1.08 -0.82 13.98
C GLY A 113 0.19 -0.12 13.58
N SER A 114 1.27 -0.39 14.30
CA SER A 114 2.56 0.25 14.05
C SER A 114 3.64 -0.78 13.78
N TRP A 115 4.59 -0.35 12.95
CA TRP A 115 5.81 -1.07 12.63
C TRP A 115 7.01 -0.28 13.13
N LYS A 116 8.00 -0.98 13.62
CA LYS A 116 9.29 -0.43 14.00
C LYS A 116 10.39 -1.38 13.53
N ASP A 117 11.30 -0.87 12.71
CA ASP A 117 12.45 -1.63 12.19
C ASP A 117 12.01 -2.97 11.50
N GLY A 118 10.93 -2.95 10.71
CA GLY A 118 10.40 -4.12 10.00
C GLY A 118 9.63 -5.12 10.89
N LEU A 119 9.39 -4.79 12.15
CA LEU A 119 8.68 -5.64 13.09
C LEU A 119 7.41 -4.95 13.61
N LYS A 120 6.34 -5.73 13.80
CA LYS A 120 5.14 -5.20 14.47
C LYS A 120 5.49 -4.75 15.88
N ASP A 121 5.06 -3.55 16.24
CA ASP A 121 5.32 -2.97 17.56
C ASP A 121 4.09 -2.20 18.06
N GLY A 122 3.86 -2.26 19.39
CA GLY A 122 2.71 -1.60 20.00
C GLY A 122 1.38 -2.29 19.69
N LYS A 123 0.32 -1.52 19.72
CA LYS A 123 -1.06 -1.99 19.65
C LYS A 123 -1.53 -2.13 18.20
N TRP A 124 -2.03 -3.31 17.85
CA TRP A 124 -2.71 -3.59 16.59
C TRP A 124 -4.20 -3.81 16.86
N GLU A 125 -5.04 -3.01 16.25
CA GLU A 125 -6.48 -2.98 16.48
C GLU A 125 -7.24 -3.42 15.23
N HIS A 126 -8.32 -4.17 15.43
CA HIS A 126 -9.21 -4.62 14.37
C HIS A 126 -10.64 -4.16 14.62
N TYR A 127 -11.37 -3.88 13.55
CA TYR A 127 -12.72 -3.33 13.60
C TYR A 127 -13.62 -3.99 12.56
N LEU A 128 -14.91 -4.06 12.83
CA LEU A 128 -15.96 -4.40 11.88
C LEU A 128 -16.30 -3.20 11.00
N GLU A 129 -17.01 -3.43 9.90
CA GLU A 129 -17.48 -2.38 9.00
C GLU A 129 -18.42 -1.35 9.66
N ASN A 130 -19.08 -1.70 10.77
CA ASN A 130 -19.90 -0.78 11.56
C ASN A 130 -19.09 0.05 12.56
N GLY A 131 -17.75 -0.09 12.54
CA GLY A 131 -16.83 0.65 13.43
C GLY A 131 -16.62 0.01 14.80
N ASN A 132 -17.32 -1.08 15.15
CA ASN A 132 -17.11 -1.75 16.43
C ASN A 132 -15.76 -2.48 16.45
N LYS A 133 -15.00 -2.29 17.53
CA LYS A 133 -13.73 -2.98 17.73
C LYS A 133 -13.98 -4.46 18.02
N THR A 134 -13.24 -5.35 17.35
CA THR A 134 -13.30 -6.80 17.56
C THR A 134 -12.23 -7.28 18.52
N ASP A 135 -11.04 -6.76 18.38
CA ASP A 135 -9.87 -7.17 19.15
C ASP A 135 -8.75 -6.15 19.08
N PHE A 136 -7.80 -6.31 19.94
CA PHE A 136 -6.46 -5.80 19.70
C PHE A 136 -5.40 -6.83 20.13
N VAL A 137 -4.25 -6.72 19.49
CA VAL A 137 -3.06 -7.51 19.79
C VAL A 137 -1.93 -6.55 20.14
N LEU A 138 -1.29 -6.73 21.28
CA LEU A 138 -0.06 -6.02 21.63
C LEU A 138 1.14 -6.79 21.11
N PHE A 139 1.99 -6.09 20.39
CA PHE A 139 3.27 -6.60 19.91
C PHE A 139 4.43 -5.87 20.59
N SER A 140 5.50 -6.59 20.86
CA SER A 140 6.79 -6.02 21.20
C SER A 140 7.87 -6.70 20.34
N ARG A 141 8.52 -5.92 19.49
CA ARG A 141 9.55 -6.41 18.55
C ARG A 141 9.11 -7.64 17.75
N GLY A 142 7.88 -7.59 17.17
CA GLY A 142 7.29 -8.66 16.37
C GLY A 142 6.67 -9.82 17.14
N ARG A 143 6.86 -9.92 18.45
CA ARG A 143 6.27 -10.97 19.29
C ARG A 143 4.93 -10.52 19.85
N VAL A 144 3.95 -11.43 19.90
CA VAL A 144 2.66 -11.19 20.56
C VAL A 144 2.87 -11.18 22.05
N TRP A 145 2.37 -10.13 22.70
CA TRP A 145 2.46 -9.93 24.15
C TRP A 145 1.13 -10.07 24.85
N MET A 146 0.06 -9.66 24.17
CA MET A 146 -1.31 -9.73 24.68
C MET A 146 -2.29 -9.79 23.52
N VAL A 147 -3.37 -10.54 23.70
CA VAL A 147 -4.56 -10.50 22.83
C VAL A 147 -5.77 -10.19 23.70
N LEU A 148 -6.59 -9.24 23.26
CA LEU A 148 -7.83 -8.88 23.92
C LEU A 148 -8.95 -8.87 22.89
N GLU A 149 -9.97 -9.70 23.08
CA GLU A 149 -11.14 -9.77 22.23
C GLU A 149 -12.34 -9.10 22.88
N PHE A 150 -13.19 -8.51 22.05
CA PHE A 150 -14.42 -7.83 22.47
C PHE A 150 -15.66 -8.52 21.88
N ASP A 151 -16.75 -8.49 22.61
CA ASP A 151 -18.04 -8.85 22.06
C ASP A 151 -18.64 -7.69 21.22
N ARG A 152 -19.83 -7.95 20.64
CA ARG A 152 -20.54 -6.94 19.81
C ARG A 152 -20.95 -5.67 20.58
N PHE A 153 -20.89 -5.69 21.91
CA PHE A 153 -21.19 -4.56 22.78
C PHE A 153 -19.92 -3.84 23.27
N GLY A 154 -18.72 -4.31 22.88
CA GLY A 154 -17.44 -3.77 23.32
C GLY A 154 -17.00 -4.26 24.70
N VAL A 155 -17.62 -5.32 25.21
CA VAL A 155 -17.23 -5.96 26.48
C VAL A 155 -16.14 -7.00 26.20
N VAL A 156 -15.14 -7.07 27.06
CA VAL A 156 -14.04 -8.04 26.96
C VAL A 156 -14.60 -9.47 27.08
N LYS A 157 -14.33 -10.28 26.04
CA LYS A 157 -14.70 -11.70 25.98
C LYS A 157 -13.63 -12.62 26.53
N SER A 158 -12.40 -12.34 26.09
CA SER A 158 -11.24 -13.16 26.39
C SER A 158 -10.02 -12.27 26.56
N HIS A 159 -9.11 -12.73 27.36
CA HIS A 159 -7.85 -12.07 27.65
C HIS A 159 -6.78 -13.16 27.71
N GLU A 160 -5.82 -13.10 26.80
CA GLU A 160 -4.64 -13.94 26.82
C GLU A 160 -3.43 -13.06 27.10
N GLU A 161 -2.77 -13.29 28.24
CA GLU A 161 -1.48 -12.65 28.57
C GLU A 161 -0.34 -13.58 28.20
N GLU A 162 0.70 -12.96 27.64
CA GLU A 162 2.03 -13.51 27.39
C GLU A 162 2.08 -15.01 27.03
N ILE A 163 2.16 -15.32 25.75
CA ILE A 163 2.66 -16.63 25.33
C ILE A 163 4.14 -16.67 25.72
N LYS A 164 4.44 -17.28 26.88
CA LYS A 164 5.82 -17.60 27.26
C LYS A 164 6.37 -18.59 26.26
N PHE A 165 7.09 -18.08 25.28
CA PHE A 165 8.01 -18.92 24.51
C PHE A 165 9.15 -19.27 25.44
N ASN A 166 9.14 -20.50 25.99
CA ASN A 166 10.32 -21.08 26.62
C ASN A 166 11.43 -21.04 25.58
N GLU A 167 12.54 -20.41 25.95
CA GLU A 167 13.82 -20.38 25.21
C GLU A 167 14.32 -21.80 24.92
#